data_e37dee33ee5bd43b8830190ab2f40b8d
#
_entry.id   e37dee33ee5bd43b8830190ab2f40b8d
#
_cell.length_a   1.000
_cell.length_b   1.000
_cell.length_c   1.000
_cell.angle_alpha   90.00
_cell.angle_beta   90.00
_cell.angle_gamma   90.00
#
_symmetry.space_group_name_H-M   'P 1'
#
loop_
_entity.id
_entity.type
_entity.pdbx_description
1 polymer ?
#
loop_
_entity_poly.entity_id
_entity_poly.type
_entity_poly.pdbx_seq_one_letter_code
_entity_poly.pdbx_strand_id
1 'polypeptide(L)'
;MEPLRWRNPGRKRIIGINYQNPQYVVGYDLDNEDFAMIVGKLKEFGSITRDEDIRYGNYIRTMMEIVLENTRFKNKTVDEKFGMRDIMYYELCSGIRSFDVTKQSGIFSYAYRIAYVAGVHYFTNKEKERVKKEKIVNHCIEELQQYLDSITDHKVRNINKE
;
A
#
# COMPACT_ATOMS: atom_id res chain seq x y z
N MET A 1 -0.54 8.65 -25.93
CA MET A 1 0.02 8.55 -24.58
C MET A 1 0.78 7.24 -24.48
N GLU A 2 2.08 7.27 -24.35
CA GLU A 2 2.84 6.04 -24.14
C GLU A 2 2.54 5.49 -22.75
N PRO A 3 2.28 4.17 -22.61
CA PRO A 3 2.07 3.57 -21.30
C PRO A 3 3.31 3.72 -20.45
N LEU A 4 3.10 3.95 -19.16
CA LEU A 4 4.13 3.91 -18.12
C LEU A 4 4.97 2.64 -18.30
N ARG A 5 6.11 2.78 -18.93
CA ARG A 5 7.07 1.70 -19.06
C ARG A 5 8.20 1.98 -18.10
N TRP A 6 8.35 1.09 -17.14
CA TRP A 6 9.59 0.93 -16.43
C TRP A 6 10.66 0.59 -17.47
N ARG A 7 11.42 1.59 -17.87
CA ARG A 7 12.51 1.42 -18.83
C ARG A 7 13.84 1.45 -18.09
N ASN A 8 14.74 0.60 -18.56
CA ASN A 8 16.15 0.44 -18.19
C ASN A 8 16.81 1.65 -17.51
N PRO A 9 17.78 1.39 -16.61
CA PRO A 9 18.48 2.39 -15.79
C PRO A 9 19.30 3.40 -16.60
N GLY A 10 18.77 4.01 -17.58
CA GLY A 10 19.37 5.05 -18.42
C GLY A 10 18.32 5.95 -19.05
N ARG A 11 17.03 5.69 -18.86
CA ARG A 11 15.98 6.57 -19.37
C ARG A 11 15.12 7.12 -18.24
N LYS A 12 15.25 8.42 -18.05
CA LYS A 12 14.90 9.25 -16.93
C LYS A 12 13.42 9.71 -16.87
N ARG A 13 12.48 9.17 -17.65
CA ARG A 13 11.09 9.64 -17.63
C ARG A 13 10.15 8.61 -17.09
N ILE A 14 9.65 8.87 -15.91
CA ILE A 14 8.45 8.22 -15.37
C ILE A 14 7.35 9.28 -15.36
N ILE A 15 6.20 8.90 -15.89
CA ILE A 15 5.03 9.74 -15.93
C ILE A 15 4.30 9.55 -14.61
N GLY A 16 4.24 10.57 -13.77
CA GLY A 16 3.52 10.57 -12.51
C GLY A 16 2.14 11.21 -12.62
N ILE A 17 1.26 10.93 -11.68
CA ILE A 17 -0.08 11.51 -11.62
C ILE A 17 -0.02 12.85 -10.91
N ASN A 18 -0.62 13.89 -11.50
CA ASN A 18 -0.80 15.16 -10.84
C ASN A 18 -1.96 15.06 -9.83
N TYR A 19 -1.66 15.19 -8.53
CA TYR A 19 -2.66 15.11 -7.47
C TYR A 19 -3.67 16.27 -7.46
N GLN A 20 -3.31 17.42 -8.00
CA GLN A 20 -4.23 18.57 -8.14
C GLN A 20 -5.21 18.36 -9.30
N ASN A 21 -4.80 17.56 -10.28
CA ASN A 21 -5.67 17.18 -11.38
C ASN A 21 -5.32 15.76 -11.85
N PRO A 22 -6.04 14.73 -11.34
CA PRO A 22 -5.73 13.33 -11.62
C PRO A 22 -5.88 12.93 -13.10
N GLN A 23 -6.42 13.81 -13.94
CA GLN A 23 -6.51 13.59 -15.39
C GLN A 23 -5.19 13.91 -16.11
N TYR A 24 -4.26 14.60 -15.45
CA TYR A 24 -2.96 14.93 -16.05
C TYR A 24 -1.87 14.05 -15.46
N VAL A 25 -1.24 13.34 -16.36
CA VAL A 25 -0.03 12.57 -16.08
C VAL A 25 1.16 13.52 -16.24
N VAL A 26 1.85 13.81 -15.15
CA VAL A 26 3.05 14.66 -15.17
C VAL A 26 4.27 13.77 -15.36
N GLY A 27 5.08 14.07 -16.38
CA GLY A 27 6.37 13.43 -16.56
C GLY A 27 7.37 13.94 -15.52
N TYR A 28 7.89 13.04 -14.68
CA TYR A 28 9.03 13.31 -13.82
C TYR A 28 10.28 12.70 -14.43
N ASP A 29 11.33 13.49 -14.51
CA ASP A 29 12.65 12.93 -14.76
C ASP A 29 13.11 12.24 -13.47
N LEU A 30 13.06 10.91 -13.47
CA LEU A 30 13.58 10.11 -12.37
C LEU A 30 15.07 9.87 -12.60
N ASP A 31 15.87 10.47 -11.78
CA ASP A 31 17.31 10.29 -11.78
C ASP A 31 17.72 9.31 -10.68
N ASN A 32 18.19 8.13 -11.08
CA ASN A 32 18.67 7.12 -10.13
C ASN A 32 19.85 7.61 -9.30
N GLU A 33 20.74 8.40 -9.91
CA GLU A 33 21.92 8.92 -9.25
C GLU A 33 21.55 9.97 -8.22
N ASP A 34 20.68 10.92 -8.60
CA ASP A 34 20.17 11.95 -7.69
C ASP A 34 19.41 11.33 -6.52
N PHE A 35 18.51 10.37 -6.78
CA PHE A 35 17.75 9.71 -5.71
C PHE A 35 18.67 8.92 -4.77
N ALA A 36 19.65 8.18 -5.31
CA ALA A 36 20.62 7.44 -4.49
C ALA A 36 21.50 8.39 -3.67
N MET A 37 21.91 9.53 -4.25
CA MET A 37 22.66 10.55 -3.53
C MET A 37 21.87 11.14 -2.36
N ILE A 38 20.60 11.49 -2.58
CA ILE A 38 19.72 12.03 -1.52
C ILE A 38 19.56 11.01 -0.40
N VAL A 39 19.30 9.74 -0.75
CA VAL A 39 19.18 8.65 0.24
C VAL A 39 20.50 8.44 0.98
N GLY A 40 21.64 8.52 0.29
CA GLY A 40 22.97 8.46 0.92
C GLY A 40 23.16 9.56 1.96
N LYS A 41 22.82 10.81 1.63
CA LYS A 41 22.87 11.94 2.57
C LYS A 41 21.95 11.75 3.78
N LEU A 42 20.72 11.27 3.56
CA LEU A 42 19.79 10.96 4.66
C LEU A 42 20.34 9.88 5.60
N LYS A 43 21.06 8.90 5.07
CA LYS A 43 21.70 7.85 5.89
C LYS A 43 22.87 8.39 6.69
N GLU A 44 23.71 9.22 6.09
CA GLU A 44 24.97 9.69 6.67
C GLU A 44 24.75 10.84 7.66
N PHE A 45 23.92 11.82 7.27
CA PHE A 45 23.76 13.08 8.03
C PHE A 45 22.39 13.19 8.71
N GLY A 46 21.43 12.33 8.40
CA GLY A 46 20.07 12.40 8.95
C GLY A 46 19.22 13.57 8.42
N SER A 47 19.78 14.45 7.58
CA SER A 47 19.13 15.64 7.05
C SER A 47 19.57 15.92 5.61
N ILE A 48 18.69 16.60 4.87
CA ILE A 48 18.89 17.02 3.48
C ILE A 48 18.42 18.47 3.32
N THR A 49 18.80 19.12 2.24
CA THR A 49 18.33 20.48 1.94
C THR A 49 16.83 20.45 1.54
N ARG A 50 16.18 21.61 1.61
CA ARG A 50 14.76 21.74 1.23
C ARG A 50 14.50 21.28 -0.22
N ASP A 51 15.38 21.61 -1.15
CA ASP A 51 15.22 21.21 -2.56
C ASP A 51 15.39 19.70 -2.74
N GLU A 52 16.31 19.09 -2.01
CA GLU A 52 16.49 17.63 -1.98
C GLU A 52 15.26 16.94 -1.37
N ASP A 53 14.68 17.52 -0.32
CA ASP A 53 13.47 16.98 0.33
C ASP A 53 12.27 17.00 -0.63
N ILE A 54 12.09 18.07 -1.39
CA ILE A 54 11.06 18.16 -2.42
C ILE A 54 11.28 17.09 -3.50
N ARG A 55 12.49 16.90 -4.00
CA ARG A 55 12.81 15.88 -4.98
C ARG A 55 12.61 14.48 -4.42
N TYR A 56 13.06 14.23 -3.20
CA TYR A 56 12.84 12.98 -2.48
C TYR A 56 11.35 12.65 -2.38
N GLY A 57 10.53 13.59 -1.91
CA GLY A 57 9.08 13.42 -1.82
C GLY A 57 8.43 13.11 -3.17
N ASN A 58 8.91 13.74 -4.25
CA ASN A 58 8.43 13.47 -5.61
C ASN A 58 8.80 12.05 -6.07
N TYR A 59 10.00 11.58 -5.77
CA TYR A 59 10.42 10.22 -6.10
C TYR A 59 9.58 9.17 -5.37
N ILE A 60 9.39 9.34 -4.06
CA ILE A 60 8.54 8.46 -3.24
C ILE A 60 7.11 8.42 -3.79
N ARG A 61 6.52 9.59 -4.04
CA ARG A 61 5.16 9.71 -4.57
C ARG A 61 5.01 9.01 -5.92
N THR A 62 5.95 9.25 -6.82
CA THR A 62 5.94 8.65 -8.15
C THR A 62 6.02 7.12 -8.07
N MET A 63 6.84 6.58 -7.17
CA MET A 63 6.89 5.13 -6.96
C MET A 63 5.56 4.55 -6.52
N MET A 64 4.88 5.20 -5.58
CA MET A 64 3.56 4.76 -5.14
C MET A 64 2.54 4.74 -6.29
N GLU A 65 2.51 5.80 -7.11
CA GLU A 65 1.57 5.86 -8.25
C GLU A 65 1.87 4.80 -9.31
N ILE A 66 3.13 4.54 -9.62
CA ILE A 66 3.50 3.46 -10.54
C ILE A 66 3.00 2.10 -10.03
N VAL A 67 3.14 1.86 -8.73
CA VAL A 67 2.65 0.61 -8.13
C VAL A 67 1.12 0.54 -8.17
N LEU A 68 0.41 1.64 -7.90
CA LEU A 68 -1.05 1.69 -7.96
C LEU A 68 -1.61 1.47 -9.37
N GLU A 69 -0.85 1.82 -10.41
CA GLU A 69 -1.18 1.53 -11.80
C GLU A 69 -0.84 0.09 -12.24
N ASN A 70 -0.18 -0.69 -11.39
CA ASN A 70 0.04 -2.10 -11.65
C ASN A 70 -1.29 -2.83 -11.83
N THR A 71 -1.34 -3.81 -12.74
CA THR A 71 -2.55 -4.59 -13.07
C THR A 71 -3.24 -5.19 -11.85
N ARG A 72 -2.49 -5.50 -10.81
CA ARG A 72 -3.00 -6.06 -9.55
C ARG A 72 -3.81 -5.03 -8.74
N PHE A 73 -3.47 -3.75 -8.84
CA PHE A 73 -4.02 -2.70 -7.98
C PHE A 73 -4.86 -1.66 -8.71
N LYS A 74 -4.70 -1.51 -10.02
CA LYS A 74 -5.37 -0.45 -10.80
C LYS A 74 -6.88 -0.42 -10.68
N ASN A 75 -7.50 -1.60 -10.53
CA ASN A 75 -8.96 -1.77 -10.44
C ASN A 75 -9.50 -1.70 -9.00
N LYS A 76 -8.66 -1.36 -8.02
CA LYS A 76 -9.09 -1.19 -6.63
C LYS A 76 -9.85 0.12 -6.44
N THR A 77 -10.74 0.15 -5.45
CA THR A 77 -11.52 1.34 -5.11
C THR A 77 -10.62 2.51 -4.68
N VAL A 78 -11.16 3.72 -4.71
CA VAL A 78 -10.44 4.93 -4.26
C VAL A 78 -10.01 4.79 -2.80
N ASP A 79 -10.90 4.29 -1.93
CA ASP A 79 -10.62 4.11 -0.50
C ASP A 79 -9.52 3.07 -0.27
N GLU A 80 -9.54 1.98 -1.03
CA GLU A 80 -8.49 0.97 -0.96
C GLU A 80 -7.14 1.53 -1.41
N LYS A 81 -7.11 2.29 -2.50
CA LYS A 81 -5.89 2.95 -2.98
C LYS A 81 -5.38 3.98 -1.98
N PHE A 82 -6.27 4.68 -1.28
CA PHE A 82 -5.90 5.62 -0.23
C PHE A 82 -5.20 4.89 0.93
N GLY A 83 -5.81 3.85 1.47
CA GLY A 83 -5.18 3.05 2.53
C GLY A 83 -3.87 2.38 2.11
N MET A 84 -3.76 1.97 0.84
CA MET A 84 -2.49 1.47 0.30
C MET A 84 -1.40 2.54 0.28
N ARG A 85 -1.73 3.80 -0.11
CA ARG A 85 -0.74 4.90 -0.15
C ARG A 85 -0.10 5.12 1.20
N ASP A 86 -0.88 5.12 2.28
CA ASP A 86 -0.38 5.32 3.63
C ASP A 86 0.65 4.25 4.02
N ILE A 87 0.32 2.98 3.77
CA ILE A 87 1.23 1.86 4.05
C ILE A 87 2.48 1.91 3.16
N MET A 88 2.30 2.15 1.86
CA MET A 88 3.42 2.27 0.91
C MET A 88 4.35 3.42 1.30
N TYR A 89 3.81 4.58 1.69
CA TYR A 89 4.60 5.73 2.09
C TYR A 89 5.45 5.40 3.32
N TYR A 90 4.84 4.82 4.34
CA TYR A 90 5.55 4.41 5.55
C TYR A 90 6.67 3.41 5.27
N GLU A 91 6.36 2.35 4.52
CA GLU A 91 7.32 1.31 4.17
C GLU A 91 8.44 1.83 3.25
N LEU A 92 8.13 2.73 2.31
CA LEU A 92 9.14 3.38 1.48
C LEU A 92 10.07 4.25 2.31
N CYS A 93 9.55 5.14 3.15
CA CYS A 93 10.37 6.05 3.94
C CYS A 93 11.27 5.31 4.94
N SER A 94 10.80 4.18 5.49
CA SER A 94 11.60 3.35 6.38
C SER A 94 12.58 2.44 5.63
N GLY A 95 12.09 1.75 4.59
CA GLY A 95 12.84 0.72 3.87
C GLY A 95 13.90 1.27 2.92
N ILE A 96 13.66 2.43 2.29
CA ILE A 96 14.60 3.00 1.31
C ILE A 96 15.96 3.34 1.93
N ARG A 97 15.98 3.68 3.22
CA ARG A 97 17.22 3.95 3.96
C ARG A 97 18.13 2.72 4.07
N SER A 98 17.60 1.53 3.87
CA SER A 98 18.39 0.29 3.85
C SER A 98 19.04 0.03 2.48
N PHE A 99 18.76 0.85 1.46
CA PHE A 99 19.37 0.70 0.15
C PHE A 99 20.88 0.88 0.22
N ASP A 100 21.60 -0.05 -0.41
CA ASP A 100 23.06 0.04 -0.53
C ASP A 100 23.41 0.91 -1.74
N VAL A 101 23.78 2.15 -1.47
CA VAL A 101 24.10 3.16 -2.50
C VAL A 101 25.32 2.81 -3.35
N THR A 102 26.14 1.85 -2.91
CA THR A 102 27.30 1.37 -3.70
C THR A 102 26.89 0.40 -4.80
N LYS A 103 25.69 -0.16 -4.71
CA LYS A 103 25.16 -1.05 -5.74
C LYS A 103 24.63 -0.24 -6.92
N GLN A 104 25.12 -0.57 -8.10
CA GLN A 104 24.65 0.05 -9.35
C GLN A 104 23.22 -0.37 -9.76
N SER A 105 22.60 -1.33 -9.08
CA SER A 105 21.21 -1.70 -9.30
C SER A 105 20.30 -0.55 -8.88
N GLY A 106 19.47 -0.07 -9.79
CA GLY A 106 18.72 1.15 -9.61
C GLY A 106 17.88 1.21 -8.35
N ILE A 107 18.05 2.27 -7.59
CA ILE A 107 17.28 2.56 -6.38
C ILE A 107 15.78 2.54 -6.63
N PHE A 108 15.32 2.89 -7.84
CA PHE A 108 13.90 2.83 -8.19
C PHE A 108 13.37 1.39 -8.24
N SER A 109 14.15 0.43 -8.70
CA SER A 109 13.75 -0.99 -8.66
C SER A 109 13.60 -1.47 -7.24
N TYR A 110 14.47 -1.02 -6.35
CA TYR A 110 14.39 -1.32 -4.93
C TYR A 110 13.17 -0.67 -4.27
N ALA A 111 12.95 0.62 -4.53
CA ALA A 111 11.78 1.35 -4.03
C ALA A 111 10.46 0.76 -4.55
N TYR A 112 10.39 0.43 -5.85
CA TYR A 112 9.24 -0.26 -6.43
C TYR A 112 8.91 -1.55 -5.70
N ARG A 113 9.92 -2.36 -5.42
CA ARG A 113 9.74 -3.63 -4.70
C ARG A 113 9.17 -3.42 -3.30
N ILE A 114 9.68 -2.43 -2.55
CA ILE A 114 9.15 -2.09 -1.23
C ILE A 114 7.68 -1.71 -1.33
N ALA A 115 7.35 -0.75 -2.19
CA ALA A 115 5.98 -0.28 -2.36
C ALA A 115 5.02 -1.40 -2.83
N TYR A 116 5.45 -2.24 -3.76
CA TYR A 116 4.65 -3.36 -4.25
C TYR A 116 4.35 -4.37 -3.14
N VAL A 117 5.36 -4.76 -2.36
CA VAL A 117 5.20 -5.68 -1.23
C VAL A 117 4.29 -5.09 -0.17
N ALA A 118 4.44 -3.79 0.14
CA ALA A 118 3.56 -3.07 1.06
C ALA A 118 2.09 -3.12 0.61
N GLY A 119 1.83 -2.90 -0.68
CA GLY A 119 0.49 -3.01 -1.26
C GLY A 119 -0.09 -4.43 -1.15
N VAL A 120 0.72 -5.45 -1.39
CA VAL A 120 0.30 -6.86 -1.22
C VAL A 120 -0.04 -7.15 0.25
N HIS A 121 0.79 -6.70 1.18
CA HIS A 121 0.57 -6.89 2.61
C HIS A 121 -0.72 -6.19 3.08
N TYR A 122 -1.01 -4.99 2.58
CA TYR A 122 -2.26 -4.29 2.88
C TYR A 122 -3.48 -5.17 2.60
N PHE A 123 -3.59 -5.74 1.40
CA PHE A 123 -4.73 -6.60 1.06
C PHE A 123 -4.74 -7.92 1.82
N THR A 124 -3.59 -8.52 2.03
CA THR A 124 -3.49 -9.76 2.81
C THR A 124 -3.97 -9.55 4.24
N ASN A 125 -3.62 -8.44 4.88
CA ASN A 125 -4.05 -8.13 6.23
C ASN A 125 -5.54 -7.77 6.28
N LYS A 126 -6.03 -6.98 5.32
CA LYS A 126 -7.47 -6.66 5.19
C LYS A 126 -8.32 -7.92 5.04
N GLU A 127 -7.88 -8.89 4.25
CA GLU A 127 -8.58 -10.17 4.08
C GLU A 127 -8.55 -11.01 5.37
N LYS A 128 -7.43 -11.08 6.06
CA LYS A 128 -7.35 -11.76 7.36
C LYS A 128 -8.31 -11.14 8.40
N GLU A 129 -8.41 -9.81 8.43
CA GLU A 129 -9.34 -9.11 9.31
C GLU A 129 -10.81 -9.40 8.94
N ARG A 130 -11.13 -9.43 7.64
CA ARG A 130 -12.46 -9.79 7.15
C ARG A 130 -12.87 -11.19 7.62
N VAL A 131 -12.00 -12.17 7.39
CA VAL A 131 -12.24 -13.58 7.79
C VAL A 131 -12.38 -13.69 9.33
N LYS A 132 -11.58 -12.95 10.09
CA LYS A 132 -11.69 -12.93 11.55
C LYS A 132 -13.03 -12.37 12.02
N LYS A 133 -13.49 -11.26 11.42
CA LYS A 133 -14.80 -10.66 11.74
C LYS A 133 -15.94 -11.60 11.40
N GLU A 134 -15.88 -12.26 10.26
CA GLU A 134 -16.87 -13.23 9.80
C GLU A 134 -17.02 -14.41 10.76
N LYS A 135 -15.89 -14.94 11.26
CA LYS A 135 -15.90 -16.00 12.28
C LYS A 135 -16.56 -15.57 13.59
N ILE A 136 -16.30 -14.33 14.04
CA ILE A 136 -16.92 -13.78 15.26
C ILE A 136 -18.44 -13.67 15.06
N VAL A 137 -18.90 -13.12 13.93
CA VAL A 137 -20.33 -12.98 13.64
C VAL A 137 -21.01 -14.33 13.59
N ASN A 138 -20.43 -15.34 12.92
CA ASN A 138 -20.99 -16.68 12.84
C ASN A 138 -21.09 -17.34 14.24
N HIS A 139 -20.08 -17.19 15.08
CA HIS A 139 -20.12 -17.68 16.45
C HIS A 139 -21.26 -17.03 17.26
N CYS A 140 -21.41 -15.70 17.17
CA CYS A 140 -22.53 -15.02 17.83
C CYS A 140 -23.90 -15.49 17.33
N ILE A 141 -24.04 -15.78 16.03
CA ILE A 141 -25.28 -16.32 15.46
C ILE A 141 -25.57 -17.72 16.03
N GLU A 142 -24.58 -18.59 16.11
CA GLU A 142 -24.71 -19.93 16.70
C GLU A 142 -25.13 -19.87 18.19
N GLU A 143 -24.53 -18.99 18.97
CA GLU A 143 -24.91 -18.80 20.38
C GLU A 143 -26.36 -18.31 20.54
N LEU A 144 -26.80 -17.36 19.69
CA LEU A 144 -28.17 -16.87 19.68
C LEU A 144 -29.17 -17.96 19.29
N GLN A 145 -28.84 -18.80 18.31
CA GLN A 145 -29.69 -19.94 17.93
C GLN A 145 -29.85 -20.93 19.07
N GLN A 146 -28.76 -21.33 19.74
CA GLN A 146 -28.81 -22.22 20.89
C GLN A 146 -29.67 -21.65 22.03
N TYR A 147 -29.57 -20.31 22.25
CA TYR A 147 -30.41 -19.65 23.26
C TYR A 147 -31.90 -19.70 22.89
N LEU A 148 -32.25 -19.44 21.64
CA LEU A 148 -33.64 -19.50 21.15
C LEU A 148 -34.21 -20.92 21.24
N ASP A 149 -33.43 -21.92 20.86
CA ASP A 149 -33.81 -23.31 20.96
C ASP A 149 -34.10 -23.70 22.42
N SER A 150 -33.25 -23.26 23.36
CA SER A 150 -33.45 -23.52 24.80
C SER A 150 -34.75 -22.91 25.33
N ILE A 151 -35.11 -21.70 24.90
CA ILE A 151 -36.37 -21.04 25.29
C ILE A 151 -37.57 -21.78 24.72
N THR A 152 -37.47 -22.22 23.47
CA THR A 152 -38.57 -22.95 22.79
C THR A 152 -38.82 -24.28 23.48
N ASP A 153 -37.79 -25.04 23.83
CA ASP A 153 -37.90 -26.30 24.54
C ASP A 153 -38.53 -26.12 25.93
N HIS A 154 -38.18 -25.06 26.65
CA HIS A 154 -38.81 -24.71 27.93
C HIS A 154 -40.30 -24.42 27.79
N LYS A 155 -40.73 -23.69 26.76
CA LYS A 155 -42.16 -23.42 26.51
C LYS A 155 -42.95 -24.68 26.19
N VAL A 156 -42.42 -25.53 25.32
CA VAL A 156 -43.07 -26.82 24.94
C VAL A 156 -43.24 -27.75 26.16
N ARG A 157 -42.25 -27.84 27.04
CA ARG A 157 -42.33 -28.65 28.25
C ARG A 157 -43.36 -28.15 29.27
N ASN A 158 -43.63 -26.83 29.31
CA ASN A 158 -44.62 -26.25 30.23
C ASN A 158 -46.06 -26.43 29.71
N ILE A 159 -46.28 -26.40 28.39
CA ILE A 159 -47.61 -26.65 27.80
C ILE A 159 -48.04 -28.11 27.96
N ASN A 160 -47.13 -29.05 27.97
CA ASN A 160 -47.45 -30.50 28.12
C ASN A 160 -47.63 -30.93 29.59
N LYS A 161 -47.60 -30.03 30.57
CA LYS A 161 -47.84 -30.31 31.99
C LYS A 161 -49.18 -29.83 32.54
N GLU A 162 -49.98 -29.13 31.71
CA GLU A 162 -51.39 -28.76 31.95
C GLU A 162 -52.33 -29.79 31.33
#